data_2bca472b2406d17ccf26fe0c16c940a7
#
_entry.id   2bca472b2406d17ccf26fe0c16c940a7
#
_cell.length_a   1.000
_cell.length_b   1.000
_cell.length_c   1.000
_cell.angle_alpha   90.00
_cell.angle_beta   90.00
_cell.angle_gamma   90.00
#
_symmetry.space_group_name_H-M   'P 1'
#
loop_
_entity.id
_entity.type
_entity.pdbx_description
1 polymer ?
#
loop_
_entity_poly.entity_id
_entity_poly.type
_entity_poly.pdbx_seq_one_letter_code
_entity_poly.pdbx_strand_id
1 'polypeptide(L)'
;MKRILAVLLAVMLLIAVVPATSLAEGTVSNGDTKVYHVQTRGSTLYLRRDAGTRAAIISSLSNGTALVKVSSKTIKKDGYTWINVKTMSGLRGWVAKTYVKDNARADVVTQESGLNVRTGRGTSYRRLYSIPHGTRGVTVYKTNGNWAYVSWNGRRKGWASLSYLRWARW
;
A
#
# COMPACT_ATOMS: atom_id res chain seq x y z
N MET A 1 -51.12 2.59 60.48
CA MET A 1 -51.19 2.51 59.02
C MET A 1 -50.16 3.50 58.48
N LYS A 2 -48.95 3.05 58.18
CA LYS A 2 -47.87 3.88 57.65
C LYS A 2 -47.61 3.47 56.20
N ARG A 3 -47.85 4.37 55.29
CA ARG A 3 -47.59 4.17 53.85
C ARG A 3 -46.12 4.42 53.58
N ILE A 4 -45.40 3.38 53.16
CA ILE A 4 -44.01 3.46 52.74
C ILE A 4 -44.03 3.81 51.26
N LEU A 5 -43.55 5.02 50.93
CA LEU A 5 -43.39 5.50 49.58
C LEU A 5 -42.03 4.99 49.03
N ALA A 6 -42.07 4.05 48.13
CA ALA A 6 -40.85 3.56 47.44
C ALA A 6 -40.45 4.56 46.34
N VAL A 7 -39.35 5.24 46.51
CA VAL A 7 -38.73 6.08 45.48
C VAL A 7 -37.89 5.19 44.57
N LEU A 8 -38.38 4.92 43.38
CA LEU A 8 -37.62 4.25 42.32
C LEU A 8 -36.65 5.29 41.70
N LEU A 9 -35.38 5.19 42.05
CA LEU A 9 -34.32 5.97 41.44
C LEU A 9 -33.99 5.33 40.08
N ALA A 10 -34.54 5.85 38.97
CA ALA A 10 -34.18 5.46 37.64
C ALA A 10 -32.81 6.04 37.28
N VAL A 11 -31.77 5.22 37.37
CA VAL A 11 -30.45 5.58 36.84
C VAL A 11 -30.51 5.50 35.31
N MET A 12 -30.66 6.65 34.69
CA MET A 12 -30.60 6.77 33.22
C MET A 12 -29.12 6.69 32.79
N LEU A 13 -28.70 5.50 32.34
CA LEU A 13 -27.38 5.29 31.78
C LEU A 13 -27.30 6.02 30.44
N LEU A 14 -26.71 7.19 30.41
CA LEU A 14 -26.46 7.95 29.20
C LEU A 14 -25.33 7.25 28.46
N ILE A 15 -25.66 6.32 27.53
CA ILE A 15 -24.70 5.77 26.58
C ILE A 15 -24.37 6.89 25.62
N ALA A 16 -23.24 7.54 25.83
CA ALA A 16 -22.66 8.46 24.86
C ALA A 16 -22.30 7.60 23.61
N VAL A 17 -23.15 7.66 22.60
CA VAL A 17 -22.79 7.20 21.26
C VAL A 17 -21.70 8.14 20.76
N VAL A 18 -20.44 7.72 20.92
CA VAL A 18 -19.33 8.38 20.24
C VAL A 18 -19.55 8.12 18.75
N PRO A 19 -19.80 9.16 17.93
CA PRO A 19 -19.85 8.94 16.50
C PRO A 19 -18.50 8.36 16.10
N ALA A 20 -18.51 7.15 15.55
CA ALA A 20 -17.36 6.61 14.86
C ALA A 20 -17.01 7.63 13.78
N THR A 21 -15.98 8.44 14.05
CA THR A 21 -15.34 9.24 13.01
C THR A 21 -14.88 8.20 11.98
N SER A 22 -15.65 8.06 10.91
CA SER A 22 -15.23 7.33 9.75
C SER A 22 -13.90 7.95 9.35
N LEU A 23 -12.83 7.21 9.58
CA LEU A 23 -11.56 7.51 8.93
C LEU A 23 -11.92 7.58 7.47
N ALA A 24 -11.93 8.78 6.90
CA ALA A 24 -12.17 8.99 5.49
C ALA A 24 -11.23 8.04 4.77
N GLU A 25 -11.80 6.95 4.23
CA GLU A 25 -11.09 6.12 3.26
C GLU A 25 -10.62 7.08 2.20
N GLY A 26 -9.30 7.33 2.22
CA GLY A 26 -8.69 8.23 1.28
C GLY A 26 -9.15 7.78 -0.09
N THR A 27 -9.89 8.65 -0.77
CA THR A 27 -10.36 8.48 -2.13
C THR A 27 -9.32 7.71 -2.92
N VAL A 28 -9.70 6.51 -3.39
CA VAL A 28 -8.88 5.74 -4.33
C VAL A 28 -8.73 6.65 -5.54
N SER A 29 -7.56 7.26 -5.65
CA SER A 29 -7.24 8.06 -6.82
C SER A 29 -7.42 7.15 -8.03
N ASN A 30 -8.33 7.48 -8.94
CA ASN A 30 -8.52 6.78 -10.22
C ASN A 30 -7.26 6.88 -11.11
N GLY A 31 -6.19 7.45 -10.60
CA GLY A 31 -4.92 7.62 -11.28
C GLY A 31 -3.92 6.49 -11.01
N ASP A 32 -2.98 6.37 -11.91
CA ASP A 32 -1.86 5.44 -11.78
C ASP A 32 -0.97 5.81 -10.59
N THR A 33 -0.73 4.86 -9.71
CA THR A 33 0.09 5.04 -8.51
C THR A 33 1.45 4.39 -8.69
N LYS A 34 2.51 5.18 -8.60
CA LYS A 34 3.89 4.72 -8.77
C LYS A 34 4.29 3.77 -7.63
N VAL A 35 5.01 2.70 -8.00
CA VAL A 35 5.53 1.73 -7.05
C VAL A 35 7.04 1.90 -6.92
N TYR A 36 7.55 1.76 -5.70
CA TYR A 36 8.96 1.79 -5.36
C TYR A 36 9.34 0.53 -4.58
N HIS A 37 10.62 0.29 -4.45
CA HIS A 37 11.17 -0.63 -3.44
C HIS A 37 12.26 0.07 -2.64
N VAL A 38 12.43 -0.34 -1.40
CA VAL A 38 13.54 0.08 -0.54
C VAL A 38 14.85 -0.46 -1.10
N GLN A 39 15.84 0.41 -1.29
CA GLN A 39 17.20 0.03 -1.68
C GLN A 39 18.21 0.71 -0.76
N THR A 40 18.67 -0.06 0.22
CA THR A 40 19.69 0.31 1.18
C THR A 40 20.86 -0.66 1.10
N ARG A 41 22.05 -0.21 1.49
CA ARG A 41 23.26 -1.05 1.51
C ARG A 41 23.37 -1.78 2.87
N GLY A 42 22.51 -2.76 3.12
CA GLY A 42 22.55 -3.57 4.34
C GLY A 42 21.89 -2.96 5.59
N SER A 43 21.33 -1.74 5.50
CA SER A 43 20.58 -1.10 6.58
C SER A 43 19.08 -1.11 6.30
N THR A 44 18.28 -0.70 7.30
CA THR A 44 16.83 -0.49 7.12
C THR A 44 16.53 0.97 6.80
N LEU A 45 15.40 1.23 6.13
CA LEU A 45 14.87 2.56 5.88
C LEU A 45 13.75 2.85 6.90
N TYR A 46 13.84 3.95 7.61
CA TYR A 46 12.77 4.36 8.52
C TYR A 46 11.59 4.97 7.77
N LEU A 47 10.40 4.41 8.01
CA LEU A 47 9.13 5.06 7.70
C LEU A 47 8.78 6.00 8.86
N ARG A 48 8.62 7.28 8.56
CA ARG A 48 8.41 8.32 9.58
C ARG A 48 7.03 8.95 9.48
N ARG A 49 6.53 9.47 10.59
CA ARG A 49 5.23 10.15 10.66
C ARG A 49 5.19 11.38 9.77
N ASP A 50 6.28 12.15 9.76
CA ASP A 50 6.44 13.37 8.96
C ASP A 50 7.77 13.37 8.22
N ALA A 51 7.93 14.29 7.27
CA ALA A 51 9.18 14.52 6.58
C ALA A 51 10.23 15.11 7.55
N GLY A 52 11.40 14.51 7.61
CA GLY A 52 12.52 14.97 8.44
C GLY A 52 13.16 13.87 9.28
N THR A 53 14.46 14.03 9.55
CA THR A 53 15.27 13.03 10.27
C THR A 53 14.90 12.89 11.74
N ARG A 54 14.30 13.93 12.33
CA ARG A 54 13.84 13.97 13.73
C ARG A 54 12.36 13.54 13.89
N ALA A 55 11.62 13.34 12.80
CA ALA A 55 10.23 12.89 12.89
C ALA A 55 10.14 11.48 13.47
N ALA A 56 9.07 11.22 14.23
CA ALA A 56 8.84 9.93 14.88
C ALA A 56 8.86 8.76 13.87
N ILE A 57 9.54 7.69 14.22
CA ILE A 57 9.62 6.46 13.42
C ILE A 57 8.32 5.66 13.63
N ILE A 58 7.66 5.30 12.53
CA ILE A 58 6.49 4.42 12.54
C ILE A 58 6.93 2.95 12.39
N SER A 59 7.91 2.70 11.52
CA SER A 59 8.40 1.36 11.20
C SER A 59 9.79 1.40 10.59
N SER A 60 10.50 0.28 10.67
CA SER A 60 11.72 0.01 9.93
C SER A 60 11.43 -0.87 8.72
N LEU A 61 11.84 -0.44 7.54
CA LEU A 61 11.59 -1.10 6.27
C LEU A 61 12.88 -1.77 5.78
N SER A 62 12.81 -3.09 5.61
CA SER A 62 13.94 -3.87 5.07
C SER A 62 14.17 -3.58 3.59
N ASN A 63 15.39 -3.85 3.12
CA ASN A 63 15.72 -3.80 1.69
C ASN A 63 14.71 -4.63 0.87
N GLY A 64 14.34 -4.16 -0.32
CA GLY A 64 13.35 -4.81 -1.18
C GLY A 64 11.89 -4.57 -0.79
N THR A 65 11.58 -3.98 0.37
CA THR A 65 10.19 -3.69 0.76
C THR A 65 9.50 -2.84 -0.30
N ALA A 66 8.38 -3.33 -0.84
CA ALA A 66 7.57 -2.62 -1.82
C ALA A 66 6.75 -1.51 -1.17
N LEU A 67 6.70 -0.35 -1.83
CA LEU A 67 6.03 0.86 -1.38
C LEU A 67 5.20 1.45 -2.50
N VAL A 68 4.04 1.98 -2.17
CA VAL A 68 3.16 2.69 -3.09
C VAL A 68 3.21 4.18 -2.79
N LYS A 69 3.41 5.02 -3.79
CA LYS A 69 3.37 6.47 -3.63
C LYS A 69 1.97 6.93 -3.28
N VAL A 70 1.80 7.73 -2.23
CA VAL A 70 0.48 8.21 -1.78
C VAL A 70 0.15 9.57 -2.36
N SER A 71 1.15 10.45 -2.51
CA SER A 71 0.96 11.84 -2.96
C SER A 71 2.05 12.25 -3.95
N SER A 72 1.71 13.15 -4.88
CA SER A 72 2.69 13.79 -5.76
C SER A 72 3.62 14.74 -5.00
N LYS A 73 3.18 15.24 -3.83
CA LYS A 73 3.95 16.18 -2.99
C LYS A 73 5.27 15.57 -2.56
N THR A 74 6.33 16.37 -2.63
CA THR A 74 7.64 16.07 -2.06
C THR A 74 8.06 17.19 -1.13
N ILE A 75 8.83 16.88 -0.09
CA ILE A 75 9.34 17.87 0.88
C ILE A 75 10.86 17.76 0.89
N LYS A 76 11.55 18.89 0.74
CA LYS A 76 12.99 18.99 0.97
C LYS A 76 13.23 19.41 2.41
N LYS A 77 13.89 18.57 3.20
CA LYS A 77 14.18 18.83 4.62
C LYS A 77 15.37 17.99 5.09
N ASP A 78 16.19 18.54 5.96
CA ASP A 78 17.36 17.87 6.57
C ASP A 78 18.27 17.21 5.53
N GLY A 79 18.52 17.88 4.40
CA GLY A 79 19.38 17.39 3.32
C GLY A 79 18.76 16.31 2.42
N TYR A 80 17.51 15.91 2.66
CA TYR A 80 16.81 14.87 1.90
C TYR A 80 15.57 15.40 1.17
N THR A 81 15.23 14.72 0.08
CA THR A 81 13.89 14.81 -0.51
C THR A 81 13.03 13.69 0.07
N TRP A 82 11.93 14.05 0.72
CA TRP A 82 10.98 13.14 1.33
C TRP A 82 9.78 12.90 0.43
N ILE A 83 9.33 11.66 0.38
CA ILE A 83 8.12 11.24 -0.36
C ILE A 83 7.16 10.54 0.60
N ASN A 84 5.87 10.80 0.41
CA ASN A 84 4.80 10.12 1.16
C ASN A 84 4.46 8.80 0.49
N VAL A 85 4.52 7.73 1.26
CA VAL A 85 4.33 6.35 0.77
C VAL A 85 3.41 5.56 1.70
N LYS A 86 2.90 4.45 1.17
CA LYS A 86 2.17 3.43 1.90
C LYS A 86 2.86 2.09 1.70
N THR A 87 3.05 1.32 2.77
CA THR A 87 3.48 -0.08 2.69
C THR A 87 2.33 -0.96 2.20
N MET A 88 2.63 -2.19 1.81
CA MET A 88 1.60 -3.17 1.43
C MET A 88 0.74 -3.63 2.60
N SER A 89 1.22 -3.46 3.85
CA SER A 89 0.44 -3.67 5.08
C SER A 89 -0.44 -2.48 5.47
N GLY A 90 -0.42 -1.40 4.68
CA GLY A 90 -1.28 -0.23 4.90
C GLY A 90 -0.65 0.92 5.70
N LEU A 91 0.53 0.74 6.31
CA LEU A 91 1.21 1.81 7.05
C LEU A 91 1.56 2.96 6.11
N ARG A 92 1.20 4.18 6.49
CA ARG A 92 1.49 5.41 5.73
C ARG A 92 2.53 6.25 6.45
N GLY A 93 3.39 6.92 5.69
CA GLY A 93 4.39 7.80 6.26
C GLY A 93 5.35 8.35 5.19
N TRP A 94 6.43 8.94 5.66
CA TRP A 94 7.44 9.58 4.84
C TRP A 94 8.74 8.79 4.86
N VAL A 95 9.36 8.67 3.70
CA VAL A 95 10.69 8.08 3.53
C VAL A 95 11.59 9.01 2.72
N ALA A 96 12.89 8.95 2.97
CA ALA A 96 13.86 9.67 2.16
C ALA A 96 13.98 9.01 0.78
N LYS A 97 13.73 9.77 -0.28
CA LYS A 97 13.68 9.29 -1.67
C LYS A 97 15.00 8.65 -2.14
N THR A 98 16.11 9.07 -1.59
CA THR A 98 17.46 8.54 -1.91
C THR A 98 17.56 7.03 -1.70
N TYR A 99 16.80 6.48 -0.74
CA TYR A 99 16.84 5.08 -0.34
C TYR A 99 15.71 4.24 -0.95
N VAL A 100 15.04 4.74 -1.97
CA VAL A 100 14.05 3.98 -2.74
C VAL A 100 14.34 4.07 -4.23
N LYS A 101 14.07 3.00 -4.94
CA LYS A 101 14.14 2.92 -6.39
C LYS A 101 12.79 2.66 -7.00
N ASP A 102 12.65 3.09 -8.25
CA ASP A 102 11.46 2.86 -9.05
C ASP A 102 11.24 1.35 -9.27
N ASN A 103 9.98 0.99 -9.36
CA ASN A 103 9.50 -0.38 -9.52
C ASN A 103 9.62 -1.21 -8.24
N ALA A 104 8.90 -2.32 -8.21
CA ALA A 104 9.06 -3.36 -7.20
C ALA A 104 8.95 -4.72 -7.85
N ARG A 105 9.21 -5.79 -7.12
CA ARG A 105 9.03 -7.14 -7.62
C ARG A 105 7.90 -7.85 -6.90
N ALA A 106 7.21 -8.71 -7.64
CA ALA A 106 6.15 -9.55 -7.11
C ALA A 106 6.25 -10.95 -7.70
N ASP A 107 5.76 -11.92 -6.94
CA ASP A 107 5.66 -13.31 -7.36
C ASP A 107 4.22 -13.62 -7.78
N VAL A 108 4.06 -14.45 -8.81
CA VAL A 108 2.75 -14.91 -9.27
C VAL A 108 2.25 -16.01 -8.33
N VAL A 109 1.07 -15.79 -7.74
CA VAL A 109 0.44 -16.68 -6.75
C VAL A 109 -0.96 -17.15 -7.20
N THR A 110 -1.16 -17.34 -8.50
CA THR A 110 -2.33 -18.04 -9.03
C THR A 110 -2.36 -19.48 -8.49
N GLN A 111 -3.48 -20.17 -8.58
CA GLN A 111 -3.53 -21.57 -8.11
C GLN A 111 -2.78 -22.52 -9.08
N GLU A 112 -3.19 -22.61 -10.32
CA GLU A 112 -2.55 -23.49 -11.31
C GLU A 112 -2.37 -22.80 -12.67
N SER A 113 -3.24 -21.86 -12.98
CA SER A 113 -3.21 -21.15 -14.26
C SER A 113 -2.16 -20.02 -14.25
N GLY A 114 -1.69 -19.63 -15.42
CA GLY A 114 -0.83 -18.47 -15.57
C GLY A 114 -1.58 -17.16 -15.34
N LEU A 115 -0.86 -16.12 -14.92
CA LEU A 115 -1.37 -14.76 -14.76
C LEU A 115 -1.42 -14.06 -16.13
N ASN A 116 -2.61 -13.71 -16.58
CA ASN A 116 -2.80 -13.00 -17.83
C ASN A 116 -2.34 -11.54 -17.74
N VAL A 117 -1.51 -11.13 -18.69
CA VAL A 117 -1.11 -9.73 -18.93
C VAL A 117 -1.89 -9.20 -20.13
N ARG A 118 -2.53 -8.04 -19.96
CA ARG A 118 -3.50 -7.50 -20.91
C ARG A 118 -3.14 -6.08 -21.35
N THR A 119 -3.77 -5.62 -22.40
CA THR A 119 -3.58 -4.25 -22.94
C THR A 119 -4.17 -3.17 -22.02
N GLY A 120 -5.14 -3.50 -21.18
CA GLY A 120 -5.85 -2.58 -20.30
C GLY A 120 -6.23 -3.20 -18.95
N ARG A 121 -6.83 -2.40 -18.09
CA ARG A 121 -7.23 -2.72 -16.71
C ARG A 121 -8.62 -3.36 -16.68
N GLY A 122 -8.72 -4.62 -17.08
CA GLY A 122 -9.98 -5.37 -17.10
C GLY A 122 -9.83 -6.71 -17.83
N THR A 123 -10.71 -7.63 -17.53
CA THR A 123 -10.71 -8.99 -18.13
C THR A 123 -11.14 -8.98 -19.60
N SER A 124 -11.90 -7.95 -20.02
CA SER A 124 -12.33 -7.75 -21.41
C SER A 124 -11.21 -7.27 -22.34
N TYR A 125 -10.13 -6.69 -21.79
CA TYR A 125 -9.01 -6.24 -22.61
C TYR A 125 -8.21 -7.42 -23.17
N ARG A 126 -7.71 -7.26 -24.41
CA ARG A 126 -6.95 -8.28 -25.13
C ARG A 126 -5.74 -8.76 -24.31
N ARG A 127 -5.60 -10.06 -24.18
CA ARG A 127 -4.43 -10.71 -23.56
C ARG A 127 -3.21 -10.52 -24.46
N LEU A 128 -2.10 -10.07 -23.86
CA LEU A 128 -0.80 -9.97 -24.52
C LEU A 128 -0.03 -11.29 -24.42
N TYR A 129 0.04 -11.81 -23.20
CA TYR A 129 0.68 -13.08 -22.84
C TYR A 129 0.23 -13.54 -21.46
N SER A 130 0.67 -14.71 -21.04
CA SER A 130 0.48 -15.22 -19.68
C SER A 130 1.84 -15.41 -19.01
N ILE A 131 1.93 -15.10 -17.72
CA ILE A 131 3.08 -15.38 -16.85
C ILE A 131 2.77 -16.69 -16.13
N PRO A 132 3.67 -17.70 -16.17
CA PRO A 132 3.40 -18.98 -15.52
C PRO A 132 3.13 -18.84 -14.02
N HIS A 133 2.32 -19.76 -13.47
CA HIS A 133 2.14 -19.93 -12.03
C HIS A 133 3.50 -20.09 -11.34
N GLY A 134 3.65 -19.56 -10.12
CA GLY A 134 4.87 -19.67 -9.33
C GLY A 134 6.05 -18.82 -9.83
N THR A 135 5.89 -18.06 -10.92
CA THR A 135 6.93 -17.17 -11.41
C THR A 135 7.30 -16.15 -10.36
N ARG A 136 8.60 -16.03 -10.08
CA ARG A 136 9.16 -15.05 -9.13
C ARG A 136 9.70 -13.81 -9.86
N GLY A 137 9.65 -12.67 -9.16
CA GLY A 137 10.37 -11.49 -9.58
C GLY A 137 9.77 -10.75 -10.77
N VAL A 138 8.48 -10.83 -11.01
CA VAL A 138 7.76 -9.99 -11.99
C VAL A 138 7.95 -8.53 -11.61
N THR A 139 8.37 -7.70 -12.56
CA THR A 139 8.57 -6.26 -12.32
C THR A 139 7.24 -5.52 -12.36
N VAL A 140 6.92 -4.80 -11.27
CA VAL A 140 5.74 -3.96 -11.13
C VAL A 140 6.15 -2.49 -11.17
N TYR A 141 5.60 -1.72 -12.11
CA TYR A 141 5.94 -0.30 -12.34
C TYR A 141 4.97 0.66 -11.64
N LYS A 142 3.70 0.34 -11.67
CA LYS A 142 2.61 1.14 -11.10
C LYS A 142 1.37 0.27 -10.87
N THR A 143 0.47 0.79 -10.06
CA THR A 143 -0.83 0.16 -9.77
C THR A 143 -1.96 1.12 -10.04
N ASN A 144 -3.15 0.58 -10.33
CA ASN A 144 -4.38 1.35 -10.41
C ASN A 144 -5.55 0.44 -10.03
N GLY A 145 -6.22 0.76 -8.91
CA GLY A 145 -7.19 -0.15 -8.32
C GLY A 145 -6.60 -1.53 -8.09
N ASN A 146 -7.27 -2.57 -8.54
CA ASN A 146 -6.82 -3.96 -8.44
C ASN A 146 -5.92 -4.41 -9.63
N TRP A 147 -5.30 -3.49 -10.34
CA TRP A 147 -4.46 -3.78 -11.50
C TRP A 147 -3.04 -3.28 -11.30
N ALA A 148 -2.06 -4.08 -11.70
CA ALA A 148 -0.64 -3.77 -11.75
C ALA A 148 -0.16 -3.68 -13.19
N TYR A 149 0.64 -2.66 -13.50
CA TYR A 149 1.34 -2.55 -14.78
C TYR A 149 2.68 -3.24 -14.65
N VAL A 150 2.84 -4.35 -15.35
CA VAL A 150 3.94 -5.29 -15.14
C VAL A 150 4.72 -5.60 -16.41
N SER A 151 5.94 -6.12 -16.24
CA SER A 151 6.66 -6.87 -17.28
C SER A 151 7.34 -8.08 -16.67
N TRP A 152 7.60 -9.06 -17.51
CA TRP A 152 8.30 -10.27 -17.15
C TRP A 152 9.19 -10.72 -18.29
N ASN A 153 10.44 -11.12 -17.97
CA ASN A 153 11.42 -11.67 -18.91
C ASN A 153 11.58 -10.83 -20.20
N GLY A 154 11.74 -9.51 -20.06
CA GLY A 154 11.89 -8.57 -21.19
C GLY A 154 10.65 -8.39 -22.07
N ARG A 155 9.53 -9.07 -21.78
CA ARG A 155 8.30 -8.97 -22.56
C ARG A 155 7.66 -7.59 -22.45
N ARG A 156 6.80 -7.26 -23.41
CA ARG A 156 6.01 -6.03 -23.46
C ARG A 156 5.26 -5.80 -22.14
N LYS A 157 5.29 -4.56 -21.64
CA LYS A 157 4.53 -4.17 -20.46
C LYS A 157 3.02 -4.24 -20.71
N GLY A 158 2.28 -4.64 -19.68
CA GLY A 158 0.83 -4.71 -19.71
C GLY A 158 0.24 -4.79 -18.32
N TRP A 159 -1.08 -4.93 -18.23
CA TRP A 159 -1.84 -4.92 -16.98
C TRP A 159 -2.17 -6.35 -16.53
N ALA A 160 -1.92 -6.64 -15.28
CA ALA A 160 -2.24 -7.91 -14.63
C ALA A 160 -2.99 -7.64 -13.31
N SER A 161 -3.82 -8.58 -12.87
CA SER A 161 -4.55 -8.43 -11.60
C SER A 161 -3.59 -8.52 -10.42
N LEU A 162 -3.69 -7.56 -9.49
CA LEU A 162 -2.95 -7.53 -8.23
C LEU A 162 -3.32 -8.68 -7.30
N SER A 163 -4.54 -9.22 -7.39
CA SER A 163 -5.01 -10.35 -6.56
C SER A 163 -4.16 -11.61 -6.72
N TYR A 164 -3.42 -11.72 -7.80
CA TYR A 164 -2.56 -12.87 -8.11
C TYR A 164 -1.07 -12.54 -8.03
N LEU A 165 -0.73 -11.41 -7.38
CA LEU A 165 0.64 -10.98 -7.17
C LEU A 165 0.94 -10.84 -5.67
N ARG A 166 1.98 -11.51 -5.20
CA ARG A 166 2.54 -11.34 -3.86
C ARG A 166 3.85 -10.57 -3.96
N TRP A 167 3.95 -9.48 -3.22
CA TRP A 167 5.15 -8.65 -3.20
C TRP A 167 6.36 -9.44 -2.71
N ALA A 168 7.40 -9.48 -3.51
CA ALA A 168 8.65 -10.16 -3.18
C ALA A 168 9.46 -9.31 -2.19
N ARG A 169 10.09 -9.97 -1.22
CA ARG A 169 11.17 -9.42 -0.38
C ARG A 169 12.50 -9.95 -0.93
N TRP A 170 13.50 -9.11 -1.00
CA TRP A 170 14.84 -9.47 -1.51
C TRP A 170 15.90 -9.27 -0.45
#